data_62389df870e885bc45068ffe8199efa0
#
_entry.id   62389df870e885bc45068ffe8199efa0
#
_cell.length_a   1.000
_cell.length_b   1.000
_cell.length_c   1.000
_cell.angle_alpha   90.00
_cell.angle_beta   90.00
_cell.angle_gamma   90.00
#
_symmetry.space_group_name_H-M   'P 1'
#
loop_
_entity.id
_entity.type
_entity.pdbx_description
1 polymer ?
#
loop_
_entity_poly.entity_id
_entity_poly.type
_entity_poly.pdbx_seq_one_letter_code
_entity_poly.pdbx_strand_id
1 'polypeptide(L)'
;MKVVLIIGGAVSGSTAARKLTEHGIRCVIVDQNRLPYGKIEDGLPRWHEKQRLSEYSKIDEVMDHDLVDFIPLTKVGDHIDFEEIYDMNWSCVYFANGAWRDRLFPIKGIEEFSNFYYQNPFVYWFNHYHEDNYNGPEVVIQDNILVVGGGLASIDVCKITQL
;
A
#
# COMPACT_ATOMS: atom_id res chain seq x y z
N MET A 1 13.63 22.21 -16.57
CA MET A 1 12.29 21.87 -16.02
C MET A 1 12.54 21.11 -14.72
N LYS A 2 11.81 21.38 -13.66
CA LYS A 2 11.94 20.62 -12.41
C LYS A 2 11.14 19.32 -12.53
N VAL A 3 11.76 18.21 -12.20
CA VAL A 3 11.13 16.87 -12.19
C VAL A 3 11.34 16.24 -10.84
N VAL A 4 10.27 15.74 -10.23
CA VAL A 4 10.29 15.08 -8.94
C VAL A 4 9.97 13.60 -9.15
N LEU A 5 10.80 12.73 -8.61
CA LEU A 5 10.51 11.29 -8.51
C LEU A 5 9.73 11.03 -7.22
N ILE A 6 8.61 10.31 -7.33
CA ILE A 6 7.78 9.88 -6.19
C ILE A 6 7.78 8.35 -6.16
N ILE A 7 8.16 7.77 -5.03
CA ILE A 7 8.20 6.32 -4.83
C ILE A 7 6.95 5.91 -4.04
N GLY A 8 5.98 5.32 -4.73
CA GLY A 8 4.66 4.96 -4.23
C GLY A 8 3.55 5.91 -4.70
N GLY A 9 2.55 5.39 -5.41
CA GLY A 9 1.48 6.16 -6.06
C GLY A 9 0.21 6.36 -5.23
N ALA A 10 0.08 5.70 -4.08
CA ALA A 10 -1.14 5.73 -3.28
C ALA A 10 -1.41 7.12 -2.65
N VAL A 11 -2.19 7.18 -1.58
CA VAL A 11 -2.70 8.44 -0.99
C VAL A 11 -1.62 9.51 -0.80
N SER A 12 -0.47 9.15 -0.24
CA SER A 12 0.61 10.11 0.02
C SER A 12 1.26 10.60 -1.28
N GLY A 13 1.59 9.67 -2.18
CA GLY A 13 2.26 9.99 -3.44
C GLY A 13 1.37 10.78 -4.39
N SER A 14 0.13 10.37 -4.59
CA SER A 14 -0.84 11.09 -5.42
C SER A 14 -1.15 12.49 -4.87
N THR A 15 -1.29 12.63 -3.55
CA THR A 15 -1.48 13.94 -2.92
C THR A 15 -0.28 14.86 -3.14
N ALA A 16 0.94 14.34 -3.01
CA ALA A 16 2.15 15.09 -3.30
C ALA A 16 2.22 15.50 -4.79
N ALA A 17 1.97 14.56 -5.70
CA ALA A 17 1.96 14.84 -7.14
C ALA A 17 0.94 15.91 -7.50
N ARG A 18 -0.30 15.82 -7.00
CA ARG A 18 -1.32 16.86 -7.21
C ARG A 18 -0.83 18.25 -6.80
N LYS A 19 -0.22 18.35 -5.61
CA LYS A 19 0.30 19.62 -5.13
C LYS A 19 1.47 20.15 -5.96
N LEU A 20 2.34 19.29 -6.43
CA LEU A 20 3.46 19.66 -7.27
C LEU A 20 3.01 20.11 -8.67
N THR A 21 2.04 19.41 -9.26
CA THR A 21 1.50 19.76 -10.59
C THR A 21 0.73 21.08 -10.58
N GLU A 22 0.04 21.46 -9.48
CA GLU A 22 -0.54 22.79 -9.27
C GLU A 22 0.50 23.92 -9.42
N HIS A 23 1.78 23.62 -9.21
CA HIS A 23 2.91 24.56 -9.37
C HIS A 23 3.72 24.32 -10.66
N GLY A 24 3.19 23.57 -11.63
CA GLY A 24 3.84 23.29 -12.89
C GLY A 24 5.07 22.39 -12.80
N ILE A 25 5.19 21.60 -11.73
CA ILE A 25 6.29 20.65 -11.51
C ILE A 25 5.88 19.29 -12.05
N ARG A 26 6.70 18.72 -12.95
CA ARG A 26 6.48 17.36 -13.46
C ARG A 26 6.83 16.32 -12.40
N CYS A 27 5.99 15.30 -12.29
CA CYS A 27 6.18 14.18 -11.39
C CYS A 27 6.33 12.88 -12.18
N VAL A 28 7.29 12.05 -11.80
CA VAL A 28 7.39 10.65 -12.21
C VAL A 28 7.07 9.82 -10.97
N ILE A 29 6.06 8.97 -11.06
CA ILE A 29 5.62 8.12 -9.95
C ILE A 29 5.96 6.68 -10.29
N VAL A 30 6.75 6.02 -9.45
CA VAL A 30 7.03 4.59 -9.55
C VAL A 30 6.27 3.85 -8.46
N ASP A 31 5.65 2.72 -8.79
CA ASP A 31 4.96 1.87 -7.81
C ASP A 31 5.26 0.40 -8.07
N GLN A 32 5.42 -0.38 -7.00
CA GLN A 32 5.64 -1.81 -7.09
C GLN A 32 4.43 -2.58 -7.61
N ASN A 33 3.23 -2.03 -7.45
CA ASN A 33 1.97 -2.61 -7.87
C ASN A 33 1.59 -2.16 -9.28
N ARG A 34 0.69 -2.91 -9.91
CA ARG A 34 0.15 -2.56 -11.22
C ARG A 34 -0.73 -1.30 -11.16
N LEU A 35 -1.47 -1.12 -10.07
CA LEU A 35 -2.35 0.02 -9.83
C LEU A 35 -1.86 0.80 -8.60
N PRO A 36 -2.01 2.13 -8.60
CA PRO A 36 -1.43 3.00 -7.58
C PRO A 36 -2.26 3.09 -6.29
N TYR A 37 -3.00 2.05 -5.94
CA TYR A 37 -3.95 2.13 -4.82
C TYR A 37 -3.36 1.69 -3.48
N GLY A 38 -2.28 0.89 -3.50
CA GLY A 38 -1.53 0.50 -2.31
C GLY A 38 -2.41 -0.07 -1.21
N LYS A 39 -2.26 0.45 0.00
CA LYS A 39 -3.01 -0.02 1.18
C LYS A 39 -4.53 0.25 1.15
N ILE A 40 -5.05 1.02 0.21
CA ILE A 40 -6.50 1.13 0.00
C ILE A 40 -7.01 -0.20 -0.54
N GLU A 41 -6.25 -0.84 -1.43
CA GLU A 41 -6.58 -2.15 -1.98
C GLU A 41 -6.31 -3.27 -0.98
N ASP A 42 -5.08 -3.34 -0.46
CA ASP A 42 -4.58 -4.47 0.28
C ASP A 42 -4.87 -4.41 1.79
N GLY A 43 -5.05 -3.22 2.34
CA GLY A 43 -5.11 -3.00 3.79
C GLY A 43 -6.41 -2.42 4.32
N LEU A 44 -7.32 -1.96 3.45
CA LEU A 44 -8.65 -1.52 3.83
C LEU A 44 -9.66 -2.63 3.45
N PRO A 45 -10.38 -3.22 4.43
CA PRO A 45 -11.33 -4.29 4.13
C PRO A 45 -12.34 -3.94 3.05
N ARG A 46 -12.67 -4.91 2.22
CA ARG A 46 -13.52 -4.74 1.02
C ARG A 46 -14.92 -4.19 1.29
N TRP A 47 -15.45 -4.30 2.50
CA TRP A 47 -16.75 -3.66 2.82
C TRP A 47 -16.71 -2.13 2.93
N HIS A 48 -15.51 -1.52 2.98
CA HIS A 48 -15.35 -0.07 2.89
C HIS A 48 -15.42 0.44 1.43
N GLU A 49 -16.26 -0.20 0.61
CA GLU A 49 -16.33 0.02 -0.84
C GLU A 49 -16.46 1.50 -1.23
N LYS A 50 -17.38 2.24 -0.61
CA LYS A 50 -17.56 3.67 -0.90
C LYS A 50 -16.31 4.50 -0.65
N GLN A 51 -15.59 4.19 0.42
CA GLN A 51 -14.34 4.87 0.76
C GLN A 51 -13.25 4.50 -0.24
N ARG A 52 -13.10 3.21 -0.57
CA ARG A 52 -12.15 2.72 -1.56
C ARG A 52 -12.38 3.40 -2.91
N LEU A 53 -13.60 3.38 -3.44
CA LEU A 53 -13.95 4.01 -4.73
C LEU A 53 -13.70 5.52 -4.74
N SER A 54 -13.99 6.21 -3.64
CA SER A 54 -13.69 7.64 -3.52
C SER A 54 -12.19 7.93 -3.56
N GLU A 55 -11.37 7.10 -2.92
CA GLU A 55 -9.91 7.29 -2.96
C GLU A 55 -9.32 6.88 -4.31
N TYR A 56 -9.82 5.83 -4.95
CA TYR A 56 -9.41 5.45 -6.31
C TYR A 56 -9.63 6.59 -7.29
N SER A 57 -10.84 7.17 -7.32
CA SER A 57 -11.16 8.28 -8.22
C SER A 57 -10.22 9.48 -8.04
N LYS A 58 -9.83 9.80 -6.80
CA LYS A 58 -8.89 10.90 -6.53
C LYS A 58 -7.46 10.59 -7.02
N ILE A 59 -7.05 9.32 -6.93
CA ILE A 59 -5.75 8.88 -7.38
C ILE A 59 -5.72 8.86 -8.90
N ASP A 60 -6.75 8.30 -9.54
CA ASP A 60 -6.87 8.22 -11.01
C ASP A 60 -6.83 9.61 -11.65
N GLU A 61 -7.55 10.59 -11.08
CA GLU A 61 -7.50 11.98 -11.54
C GLU A 61 -6.07 12.54 -11.55
N VAL A 62 -5.25 12.16 -10.58
CA VAL A 62 -3.84 12.59 -10.52
C VAL A 62 -2.99 11.84 -11.54
N MET A 63 -3.22 10.53 -11.72
CA MET A 63 -2.45 9.73 -12.68
C MET A 63 -2.71 10.13 -14.13
N ASP A 64 -3.91 10.64 -14.43
CA ASP A 64 -4.30 11.14 -15.76
C ASP A 64 -3.81 12.57 -16.06
N HIS A 65 -3.11 13.22 -15.13
CA HIS A 65 -2.65 14.60 -15.30
C HIS A 65 -1.43 14.69 -16.24
N ASP A 66 -1.41 15.65 -17.18
CA ASP A 66 -0.36 15.83 -18.21
C ASP A 66 1.08 15.98 -17.68
N LEU A 67 1.24 16.37 -16.42
CA LEU A 67 2.53 16.51 -15.75
C LEU A 67 2.89 15.30 -14.88
N VAL A 68 2.14 14.20 -14.96
CA VAL A 68 2.39 12.97 -14.20
C VAL A 68 2.69 11.83 -15.15
N ASP A 69 3.82 11.17 -14.94
CA ASP A 69 4.17 9.92 -15.60
C ASP A 69 4.12 8.80 -14.56
N PHE A 70 3.21 7.84 -14.73
CA PHE A 70 3.08 6.69 -13.84
C PHE A 70 3.80 5.46 -14.40
N ILE A 71 4.71 4.88 -13.63
CA ILE A 71 5.49 3.68 -13.97
C ILE A 71 5.12 2.57 -12.97
N PRO A 72 4.20 1.67 -13.34
CA PRO A 72 3.80 0.54 -12.51
C PRO A 72 4.85 -0.57 -12.47
N LEU A 73 4.64 -1.56 -11.60
CA LEU A 73 5.42 -2.79 -11.47
C LEU A 73 6.92 -2.54 -11.29
N THR A 74 7.27 -1.39 -10.69
CA THR A 74 8.65 -0.96 -10.48
C THR A 74 8.93 -0.82 -8.99
N LYS A 75 9.62 -1.79 -8.43
CA LYS A 75 10.00 -1.82 -7.01
C LYS A 75 11.45 -1.38 -6.87
N VAL A 76 11.66 -0.33 -6.11
CA VAL A 76 13.01 0.17 -5.76
C VAL A 76 13.71 -0.85 -4.86
N GLY A 77 14.95 -1.15 -5.19
CA GLY A 77 15.76 -2.19 -4.56
C GLY A 77 15.67 -3.57 -5.23
N ASP A 78 14.71 -3.80 -6.14
CA ASP A 78 14.56 -5.04 -6.90
C ASP A 78 14.70 -4.79 -8.43
N HIS A 79 14.05 -3.75 -8.95
CA HIS A 79 14.01 -3.42 -10.39
C HIS A 79 14.89 -2.22 -10.76
N ILE A 80 15.11 -1.33 -9.81
CA ILE A 80 15.97 -0.17 -9.92
C ILE A 80 16.66 0.06 -8.58
N ASP A 81 17.96 0.22 -8.58
CA ASP A 81 18.73 0.47 -7.36
C ASP A 81 18.66 1.95 -6.95
N PHE A 82 18.86 2.19 -5.65
CA PHE A 82 18.82 3.55 -5.12
C PHE A 82 19.94 4.43 -5.66
N GLU A 83 21.11 3.86 -5.90
CA GLU A 83 22.25 4.53 -6.52
C GLU A 83 21.92 5.00 -7.95
N GLU A 84 21.24 4.16 -8.74
CA GLU A 84 20.78 4.54 -10.09
C GLU A 84 19.79 5.71 -10.02
N ILE A 85 18.83 5.69 -9.07
CA ILE A 85 17.90 6.78 -8.84
C ILE A 85 18.64 8.07 -8.50
N TYR A 86 19.66 8.00 -7.65
CA TYR A 86 20.47 9.15 -7.24
C TYR A 86 21.21 9.77 -8.43
N ASP A 87 21.75 8.94 -9.33
CA ASP A 87 22.52 9.39 -10.50
C ASP A 87 21.64 10.01 -11.61
N MET A 88 20.33 9.79 -11.58
CA MET A 88 19.38 10.36 -12.55
C MET A 88 19.13 11.86 -12.41
N ASN A 89 19.73 12.56 -11.45
CA ASN A 89 19.62 14.03 -11.27
C ASN A 89 18.19 14.56 -11.09
N TRP A 90 17.35 13.87 -10.34
CA TRP A 90 16.03 14.37 -9.94
C TRP A 90 16.14 15.67 -9.16
N SER A 91 15.18 16.58 -9.33
CA SER A 91 15.11 17.79 -8.49
C SER A 91 14.82 17.46 -7.02
N CYS A 92 14.09 16.36 -6.79
CA CYS A 92 13.79 15.78 -5.49
C CYS A 92 13.36 14.32 -5.67
N VAL A 93 13.64 13.47 -4.69
CA VAL A 93 13.06 12.13 -4.56
C VAL A 93 12.17 12.13 -3.33
N TYR A 94 10.90 11.80 -3.49
CA TYR A 94 9.90 11.76 -2.43
C TYR A 94 9.48 10.33 -2.13
N PHE A 95 9.74 9.86 -0.91
CA PHE A 95 9.36 8.52 -0.46
C PHE A 95 7.94 8.51 0.07
N ALA A 96 7.03 7.86 -0.65
CA ALA A 96 5.62 7.65 -0.31
C ALA A 96 5.24 6.16 -0.29
N ASN A 97 6.24 5.29 -0.08
CA ASN A 97 6.15 3.83 -0.22
C ASN A 97 5.31 3.12 0.86
N GLY A 98 4.81 3.83 1.86
CA GLY A 98 3.95 3.28 2.90
C GLY A 98 4.65 2.28 3.85
N ALA A 99 3.86 1.68 4.74
CA ALA A 99 4.31 0.71 5.75
C ALA A 99 3.81 -0.69 5.38
N TRP A 100 4.54 -1.39 4.51
CA TRP A 100 4.18 -2.74 4.03
C TRP A 100 4.55 -3.86 5.00
N ARG A 101 5.50 -3.60 5.92
CA ARG A 101 5.90 -4.56 6.94
C ARG A 101 5.26 -4.21 8.27
N ASP A 102 4.71 -5.22 8.93
CA ASP A 102 4.22 -5.08 10.29
C ASP A 102 5.39 -4.87 11.25
N ARG A 103 5.13 -4.12 12.32
CA ARG A 103 6.07 -4.03 13.43
C ARG A 103 6.07 -5.36 14.17
N LEU A 104 7.24 -5.96 14.34
CA LEU A 104 7.38 -7.23 15.06
C LEU A 104 6.81 -7.11 16.48
N PHE A 105 6.04 -8.12 16.87
CA PHE A 105 5.50 -8.19 18.20
C PHE A 105 6.62 -8.61 19.19
N PRO A 106 6.79 -7.89 20.32
CA PRO A 106 7.97 -8.04 21.18
C PRO A 106 7.86 -9.28 22.10
N ILE A 107 7.43 -10.42 21.57
CA ILE A 107 7.40 -11.72 22.26
C ILE A 107 8.21 -12.70 21.44
N LYS A 108 9.31 -13.18 22.03
CA LYS A 108 10.20 -14.15 21.37
C LYS A 108 9.46 -15.44 21.06
N GLY A 109 9.56 -15.92 19.83
CA GLY A 109 8.98 -17.18 19.38
C GLY A 109 7.49 -17.11 19.03
N ILE A 110 6.87 -15.92 19.05
CA ILE A 110 5.43 -15.77 18.71
C ILE A 110 5.16 -16.19 17.27
N GLU A 111 6.09 -15.95 16.34
CA GLU A 111 5.98 -16.29 14.92
C GLU A 111 6.07 -17.80 14.66
N GLU A 112 6.46 -18.60 15.63
CA GLU A 112 6.50 -20.07 15.53
C GLU A 112 5.10 -20.70 15.64
N PHE A 113 4.11 -19.93 16.11
CA PHE A 113 2.73 -20.41 16.21
C PHE A 113 2.00 -20.27 14.88
N SER A 114 1.45 -21.35 14.39
CA SER A 114 0.73 -21.41 13.10
C SER A 114 -0.57 -20.59 13.06
N ASN A 115 -1.10 -20.20 14.22
CA ASN A 115 -2.32 -19.42 14.40
C ASN A 115 -2.06 -17.99 14.86
N PHE A 116 -0.84 -17.50 14.70
CA PHE A 116 -0.47 -16.10 14.91
C PHE A 116 -0.40 -15.36 13.57
N TYR A 117 -1.13 -14.27 13.47
CA TYR A 117 -1.18 -13.46 12.26
C TYR A 117 -0.93 -11.99 12.58
N TYR A 118 -0.09 -11.34 11.77
CA TYR A 118 -0.01 -9.89 11.72
C TYR A 118 -1.18 -9.30 10.94
N GLN A 119 -1.51 -8.04 11.20
CA GLN A 119 -2.66 -7.38 10.60
C GLN A 119 -2.55 -7.26 9.07
N ASN A 120 -1.39 -6.89 8.53
CA ASN A 120 -1.25 -6.70 7.09
C ASN A 120 -1.54 -7.99 6.29
N PRO A 121 -0.90 -9.14 6.54
CA PRO A 121 -1.21 -10.38 5.82
C PRO A 121 -2.63 -10.88 6.10
N PHE A 122 -3.19 -10.63 7.29
CA PHE A 122 -4.55 -11.04 7.63
C PHE A 122 -5.62 -10.29 6.81
N VAL A 123 -5.49 -8.95 6.69
CA VAL A 123 -6.43 -8.15 5.90
C VAL A 123 -6.22 -8.37 4.40
N TYR A 124 -4.97 -8.56 3.96
CA TYR A 124 -4.67 -8.94 2.59
C TYR A 124 -5.35 -10.25 2.21
N TRP A 125 -5.21 -11.29 3.04
CA TRP A 125 -5.95 -12.55 2.86
C TRP A 125 -7.45 -12.30 2.73
N PHE A 126 -8.07 -11.59 3.65
CA PHE A 126 -9.51 -11.33 3.63
C PHE A 126 -9.96 -10.60 2.35
N ASN A 127 -9.16 -9.70 1.82
CA ASN A 127 -9.49 -8.98 0.60
C ASN A 127 -9.40 -9.87 -0.64
N HIS A 128 -8.46 -10.81 -0.69
CA HIS A 128 -8.03 -11.49 -1.92
C HIS A 128 -8.24 -13.02 -1.95
N TYR A 129 -8.52 -13.70 -0.81
CA TYR A 129 -8.58 -15.17 -0.74
C TYR A 129 -9.55 -15.82 -1.73
N HIS A 130 -10.51 -15.06 -2.26
CA HIS A 130 -11.53 -15.52 -3.20
C HIS A 130 -11.12 -15.37 -4.67
N GLU A 131 -9.96 -14.80 -4.94
CA GLU A 131 -9.45 -14.60 -6.30
C GLU A 131 -8.82 -15.89 -6.83
N ASP A 132 -9.07 -16.22 -8.10
CA ASP A 132 -8.61 -17.49 -8.73
C ASP A 132 -7.07 -17.64 -8.69
N ASN A 133 -6.32 -16.53 -8.70
CA ASN A 133 -4.86 -16.52 -8.71
C ASN A 133 -4.27 -16.13 -7.33
N TYR A 134 -5.05 -16.27 -6.26
CA TYR A 134 -4.55 -15.95 -4.93
C TYR A 134 -3.38 -16.87 -4.54
N ASN A 135 -2.27 -16.27 -4.15
CA ASN A 135 -1.05 -16.96 -3.72
C ASN A 135 -0.48 -16.39 -2.40
N GLY A 136 -1.31 -15.67 -1.67
CA GLY A 136 -0.94 -15.08 -0.38
C GLY A 136 -1.01 -16.07 0.79
N PRO A 137 -0.87 -15.59 2.03
CA PRO A 137 -0.94 -16.43 3.23
C PRO A 137 -2.32 -17.05 3.40
N GLU A 138 -2.36 -18.31 3.81
CA GLU A 138 -3.59 -18.94 4.26
C GLU A 138 -3.88 -18.56 5.71
N VAL A 139 -5.14 -18.26 6.00
CA VAL A 139 -5.61 -17.93 7.34
C VAL A 139 -6.70 -18.91 7.77
N VAL A 140 -6.53 -19.51 8.93
CA VAL A 140 -7.56 -20.35 9.56
C VAL A 140 -8.12 -19.60 10.76
N ILE A 141 -9.39 -19.21 10.67
CA ILE A 141 -10.10 -18.57 11.78
C ILE A 141 -10.62 -19.67 12.70
N GLN A 142 -10.23 -19.60 13.96
CA GLN A 142 -10.61 -20.56 15.01
C GLN A 142 -11.54 -19.89 16.02
N ASP A 143 -12.18 -20.69 16.87
CA ASP A 143 -12.87 -20.18 18.05
C ASP A 143 -11.87 -19.59 19.06
N ASN A 144 -12.31 -18.63 19.87
CA ASN A 144 -11.52 -17.99 20.92
C ASN A 144 -10.30 -17.21 20.38
N ILE A 145 -10.57 -16.17 19.61
CA ILE A 145 -9.55 -15.28 19.01
C ILE A 145 -9.18 -14.16 19.98
N LEU A 146 -7.88 -13.91 20.11
CA LEU A 146 -7.34 -12.74 20.79
C LEU A 146 -6.85 -11.72 19.75
N VAL A 147 -7.45 -10.53 19.74
CA VAL A 147 -6.99 -9.41 18.93
C VAL A 147 -6.19 -8.44 19.80
N VAL A 148 -4.92 -8.23 19.46
CA VAL A 148 -4.03 -7.33 20.19
C VAL A 148 -3.91 -6.00 19.45
N GLY A 149 -4.48 -4.95 20.04
CA GLY A 149 -4.49 -3.60 19.48
C GLY A 149 -5.80 -2.87 19.80
N GLY A 150 -5.79 -1.52 19.70
CA GLY A 150 -6.96 -0.69 20.03
C GLY A 150 -7.23 0.39 18.97
N GLY A 151 -6.60 0.30 17.80
CA GLY A 151 -6.83 1.22 16.68
C GLY A 151 -8.00 0.79 15.79
N LEU A 152 -8.32 1.62 14.78
CA LEU A 152 -9.39 1.34 13.81
C LEU A 152 -9.19 0.03 13.08
N ALA A 153 -7.95 -0.32 12.73
CA ALA A 153 -7.62 -1.59 12.11
C ALA A 153 -7.99 -2.81 12.97
N SER A 154 -7.90 -2.70 14.30
CA SER A 154 -8.31 -3.78 15.21
C SER A 154 -9.81 -4.03 15.18
N ILE A 155 -10.62 -2.99 14.97
CA ILE A 155 -12.08 -3.10 14.81
C ILE A 155 -12.39 -3.88 13.52
N ASP A 156 -11.70 -3.56 12.44
CA ASP A 156 -11.85 -4.28 11.17
C ASP A 156 -11.44 -5.76 11.31
N VAL A 157 -10.32 -6.04 11.98
CA VAL A 157 -9.90 -7.42 12.27
C VAL A 157 -10.97 -8.15 13.09
N CYS A 158 -11.49 -7.56 14.17
CA CYS A 158 -12.57 -8.17 14.96
C CYS A 158 -13.80 -8.46 14.08
N LYS A 159 -14.15 -7.57 13.16
CA LYS A 159 -15.28 -7.80 12.25
C LYS A 159 -15.01 -8.93 11.27
N ILE A 160 -13.81 -9.03 10.71
CA ILE A 160 -13.43 -10.15 9.83
C ILE A 160 -13.59 -11.50 10.54
N THR A 161 -13.19 -11.57 11.81
CA THR A 161 -13.25 -12.81 12.58
C THR A 161 -14.66 -13.26 12.98
N GLN A 162 -15.68 -12.43 12.72
CA GLN A 162 -17.10 -12.72 13.00
C GLN A 162 -17.91 -13.09 11.75
N LEU A 163 -17.27 -13.04 10.58
CA LEU A 163 -17.89 -13.39 9.29
C LEU A 163 -17.70 -14.88 8.99
#